data_b3c659930168a5e12bb90ab1b42682c5
#
_entry.id   b3c659930168a5e12bb90ab1b42682c5
#
_cell.length_a   1.000
_cell.length_b   1.000
_cell.length_c   1.000
_cell.angle_alpha   90.00
_cell.angle_beta   90.00
_cell.angle_gamma   90.00
#
_symmetry.space_group_name_H-M   'P 1'
#
loop_
_entity.id
_entity.type
_entity.pdbx_description
1 polymer ?
#
loop_
_entity_poly.entity_id
_entity_poly.type
_entity_poly.pdbx_seq_one_letter_code
_entity_poly.pdbx_strand_id
1 'polypeptide(L)'
;MSNYVIGIDLGGTKISTALSDFNGNVVSQSIIATDAHEGEAAVLGRIIKTVEDVIENGKVDAVQVKAIGIGSPGPLDAKTGIIITTPNLPFKNFDLVSPIKEKFQIPVYLDNDANVAAIGEFMFGAAKGTENMVYFTVSTGVGGGAVLNGKIYRGNTSNALEIGHATVAPNGPRCNCGNIGCLEATSSGTAIGKRAKEALESKVDTSLRKYKSVTSAEVFTEAAAGDVISQDIIDNALNYLGIGVANAISIFDPEMIIIGGGVSKAGKIVFDKVQEVVNKRCFKNMAEACKIVPAGLGTDAGVIGAVALAIMESK
;
A
#
# COMPACT_ATOMS: atom_id res chain seq x y z
N MET A 1 -7.96 32.81 -6.70
CA MET A 1 -8.57 31.68 -7.46
C MET A 1 -8.22 30.42 -6.69
N SER A 2 -9.19 29.52 -6.50
CA SER A 2 -8.92 28.24 -5.84
C SER A 2 -8.01 27.39 -6.73
N ASN A 3 -7.00 26.74 -6.16
CA ASN A 3 -6.10 25.83 -6.86
C ASN A 3 -6.52 24.40 -6.52
N TYR A 4 -6.43 23.52 -7.50
CA TYR A 4 -6.80 22.12 -7.40
C TYR A 4 -5.64 21.21 -7.83
N VAL A 5 -5.73 19.96 -7.44
CA VAL A 5 -4.87 18.87 -7.89
C VAL A 5 -5.73 17.66 -8.27
N ILE A 6 -5.16 16.77 -9.06
CA ILE A 6 -5.80 15.50 -9.41
C ILE A 6 -4.95 14.35 -8.88
N GLY A 7 -5.61 13.39 -8.22
CA GLY A 7 -5.01 12.12 -7.81
C GLY A 7 -5.61 10.97 -8.60
N ILE A 8 -4.76 10.04 -9.06
CA ILE A 8 -5.14 8.85 -9.82
C ILE A 8 -4.59 7.62 -9.10
N ASP A 9 -5.48 6.75 -8.65
CA ASP A 9 -5.14 5.40 -8.16
C ASP A 9 -5.35 4.41 -9.30
N LEU A 10 -4.26 3.93 -9.87
CA LEU A 10 -4.23 3.02 -11.02
C LEU A 10 -4.07 1.57 -10.54
N GLY A 11 -5.18 0.89 -10.39
CA GLY A 11 -5.20 -0.53 -10.03
C GLY A 11 -5.45 -1.45 -11.23
N GLY A 12 -5.15 -2.74 -11.07
CA GLY A 12 -5.38 -3.76 -12.12
C GLY A 12 -6.86 -3.99 -12.46
N THR A 13 -7.79 -3.61 -11.56
CA THR A 13 -9.24 -3.83 -11.74
C THR A 13 -9.99 -2.53 -12.00
N LYS A 14 -9.60 -1.44 -11.36
CA LYS A 14 -10.24 -0.13 -11.46
C LYS A 14 -9.23 0.98 -11.51
N ILE A 15 -9.59 2.09 -12.17
CA ILE A 15 -8.93 3.39 -12.11
C ILE A 15 -9.84 4.30 -11.30
N SER A 16 -9.31 4.89 -10.23
CA SER A 16 -10.03 5.85 -9.40
C SER A 16 -9.31 7.20 -9.47
N THR A 17 -10.00 8.22 -9.95
CA THR A 17 -9.46 9.57 -10.12
C THR A 17 -10.28 10.56 -9.30
N ALA A 18 -9.62 11.45 -8.56
CA ALA A 18 -10.27 12.50 -7.78
C ALA A 18 -9.64 13.87 -8.08
N LEU A 19 -10.49 14.86 -8.25
CA LEU A 19 -10.15 16.28 -8.21
C LEU A 19 -10.31 16.78 -6.78
N SER A 20 -9.30 17.42 -6.23
CA SER A 20 -9.29 17.87 -4.83
C SER A 20 -8.71 19.28 -4.70
N ASP A 21 -9.10 19.97 -3.63
CA ASP A 21 -8.37 21.17 -3.20
C ASP A 21 -7.06 20.78 -2.46
N PHE A 22 -6.25 21.78 -2.10
CA PHE A 22 -4.98 21.57 -1.40
C PHE A 22 -5.12 21.13 0.07
N ASN A 23 -6.35 21.07 0.59
CA ASN A 23 -6.65 20.55 1.94
C ASN A 23 -7.07 19.07 1.91
N GLY A 24 -7.13 18.46 0.71
CA GLY A 24 -7.56 17.07 0.54
C GLY A 24 -9.08 16.89 0.40
N ASN A 25 -9.85 17.99 0.30
CA ASN A 25 -11.29 17.91 0.09
C ASN A 25 -11.59 17.54 -1.37
N VAL A 26 -12.17 16.37 -1.58
CA VAL A 26 -12.55 15.88 -2.92
C VAL A 26 -13.75 16.66 -3.45
N VAL A 27 -13.59 17.26 -4.62
CA VAL A 27 -14.62 18.05 -5.32
C VAL A 27 -15.40 17.19 -6.32
N SER A 28 -14.70 16.30 -7.03
CA SER A 28 -15.30 15.36 -7.96
C SER A 28 -14.48 14.08 -8.03
N GLN A 29 -15.11 12.98 -8.41
CA GLN A 29 -14.47 11.68 -8.55
C GLN A 29 -15.01 10.94 -9.77
N SER A 30 -14.13 10.17 -10.44
CA SER A 30 -14.48 9.23 -11.51
C SER A 30 -13.85 7.88 -11.20
N ILE A 31 -14.66 6.82 -11.29
CA ILE A 31 -14.20 5.44 -11.08
C ILE A 31 -14.67 4.60 -12.26
N ILE A 32 -13.73 3.97 -12.97
CA ILE A 32 -14.02 3.09 -14.10
C ILE A 32 -13.23 1.79 -14.00
N ALA A 33 -13.67 0.76 -14.74
CA ALA A 33 -12.91 -0.47 -14.88
C ALA A 33 -11.59 -0.21 -15.62
N THR A 34 -10.49 -0.87 -15.21
CA THR A 34 -9.20 -0.77 -15.90
C THR A 34 -9.21 -1.52 -17.21
N ASP A 35 -9.88 -2.68 -17.27
CA ASP A 35 -9.92 -3.59 -18.42
C ASP A 35 -8.53 -3.81 -19.03
N ALA A 36 -7.58 -4.20 -18.19
CA ALA A 36 -6.16 -4.32 -18.51
C ALA A 36 -5.87 -5.23 -19.72
N HIS A 37 -6.78 -6.19 -20.01
CA HIS A 37 -6.68 -7.10 -21.14
C HIS A 37 -6.78 -6.41 -22.52
N GLU A 38 -7.27 -5.17 -22.59
CA GLU A 38 -7.37 -4.38 -23.83
C GLU A 38 -6.05 -3.69 -24.23
N GLY A 39 -5.02 -3.77 -23.38
CA GLY A 39 -3.68 -3.30 -23.70
C GLY A 39 -3.36 -1.86 -23.25
N GLU A 40 -2.11 -1.48 -23.44
CA GLU A 40 -1.52 -0.24 -22.92
C GLU A 40 -2.26 1.02 -23.37
N ALA A 41 -2.55 1.14 -24.68
CA ALA A 41 -3.21 2.32 -25.24
C ALA A 41 -4.65 2.51 -24.75
N ALA A 42 -5.38 1.41 -24.54
CA ALA A 42 -6.74 1.44 -24.01
C ALA A 42 -6.76 1.90 -22.56
N VAL A 43 -5.84 1.36 -21.72
CA VAL A 43 -5.73 1.78 -20.32
C VAL A 43 -5.30 3.25 -20.21
N LEU A 44 -4.33 3.70 -21.00
CA LEU A 44 -3.94 5.13 -21.07
C LEU A 44 -5.13 6.01 -21.46
N GLY A 45 -5.90 5.61 -22.46
CA GLY A 45 -7.11 6.33 -22.89
C GLY A 45 -8.15 6.46 -21.76
N ARG A 46 -8.33 5.40 -20.95
CA ARG A 46 -9.20 5.43 -19.77
C ARG A 46 -8.68 6.36 -18.68
N ILE A 47 -7.38 6.36 -18.41
CA ILE A 47 -6.77 7.32 -17.47
C ILE A 47 -7.06 8.75 -17.91
N ILE A 48 -6.78 9.08 -19.18
CA ILE A 48 -7.06 10.40 -19.74
C ILE A 48 -8.54 10.77 -19.60
N LYS A 49 -9.44 9.83 -19.92
CA LYS A 49 -10.89 10.02 -19.78
C LYS A 49 -11.30 10.34 -18.33
N THR A 50 -10.76 9.64 -17.33
CA THR A 50 -11.10 9.93 -15.93
C THR A 50 -10.62 11.33 -15.49
N VAL A 51 -9.50 11.82 -16.02
CA VAL A 51 -9.03 13.18 -15.77
C VAL A 51 -9.97 14.22 -16.40
N GLU A 52 -10.41 14.00 -17.65
CA GLU A 52 -11.41 14.85 -18.29
C GLU A 52 -12.72 14.88 -17.51
N ASP A 53 -13.20 13.70 -17.08
CA ASP A 53 -14.45 13.56 -16.33
C ASP A 53 -14.41 14.34 -14.99
N VAL A 54 -13.31 14.24 -14.22
CA VAL A 54 -13.26 14.94 -12.92
C VAL A 54 -13.15 16.45 -13.06
N ILE A 55 -12.51 16.97 -14.13
CA ILE A 55 -12.45 18.39 -14.45
C ILE A 55 -13.86 18.89 -14.83
N GLU A 56 -14.53 18.19 -15.74
CA GLU A 56 -15.87 18.55 -16.20
C GLU A 56 -16.91 18.50 -15.07
N ASN A 57 -16.96 17.39 -14.32
CA ASN A 57 -17.89 17.19 -13.21
C ASN A 57 -17.64 18.15 -12.04
N GLY A 58 -16.37 18.51 -11.81
CA GLY A 58 -15.97 19.50 -10.82
C GLY A 58 -16.27 20.93 -11.23
N LYS A 59 -16.61 21.16 -12.50
CA LYS A 59 -16.82 22.49 -13.10
C LYS A 59 -15.64 23.44 -12.85
N VAL A 60 -14.42 22.90 -12.97
CA VAL A 60 -13.16 23.59 -12.71
C VAL A 60 -12.48 23.87 -14.05
N ASP A 61 -11.88 25.05 -14.21
CA ASP A 61 -11.04 25.32 -15.37
C ASP A 61 -9.71 24.56 -15.22
N ALA A 62 -9.26 23.87 -16.27
CA ALA A 62 -8.02 23.10 -16.26
C ALA A 62 -6.79 23.93 -15.83
N VAL A 63 -6.77 25.24 -16.08
CA VAL A 63 -5.71 26.16 -15.63
C VAL A 63 -5.59 26.27 -14.11
N GLN A 64 -6.66 25.93 -13.39
CA GLN A 64 -6.69 25.89 -11.92
C GLN A 64 -6.09 24.60 -11.34
N VAL A 65 -5.90 23.55 -12.17
CA VAL A 65 -5.26 22.29 -11.77
C VAL A 65 -3.74 22.46 -11.83
N LYS A 66 -3.07 22.27 -10.70
CA LYS A 66 -1.63 22.57 -10.57
C LYS A 66 -0.75 21.34 -10.77
N ALA A 67 -1.26 20.15 -10.48
CA ALA A 67 -0.53 18.90 -10.65
C ALA A 67 -1.48 17.71 -10.75
N ILE A 68 -0.99 16.63 -11.34
CA ILE A 68 -1.60 15.30 -11.36
C ILE A 68 -0.63 14.33 -10.67
N GLY A 69 -1.09 13.62 -9.65
CA GLY A 69 -0.34 12.54 -9.00
C GLY A 69 -0.94 11.18 -9.37
N ILE A 70 -0.10 10.21 -9.63
CA ILE A 70 -0.51 8.86 -10.03
C ILE A 70 0.13 7.84 -9.10
N GLY A 71 -0.67 7.02 -8.43
CA GLY A 71 -0.24 5.82 -7.73
C GLY A 71 -0.43 4.58 -8.61
N SER A 72 0.59 3.78 -8.79
CA SER A 72 0.56 2.57 -9.61
C SER A 72 1.33 1.43 -8.97
N PRO A 73 0.91 0.16 -9.16
CA PRO A 73 1.80 -0.96 -8.89
C PRO A 73 3.11 -0.83 -9.67
N GLY A 74 4.19 -1.32 -9.08
CA GLY A 74 5.53 -1.32 -9.68
C GLY A 74 6.05 -2.73 -10.03
N PRO A 75 7.35 -2.80 -10.36
CA PRO A 75 8.37 -1.75 -10.27
C PRO A 75 8.24 -0.63 -11.33
N LEU A 76 8.59 0.58 -10.92
CA LEU A 76 8.53 1.79 -11.74
C LEU A 76 9.70 2.74 -11.42
N ASP A 77 9.96 3.69 -12.32
CA ASP A 77 10.89 4.79 -12.08
C ASP A 77 10.11 6.11 -11.93
N ALA A 78 9.99 6.58 -10.70
CA ALA A 78 9.27 7.81 -10.38
C ALA A 78 9.92 9.06 -10.98
N LYS A 79 11.24 9.04 -11.26
CA LYS A 79 11.96 10.19 -11.84
C LYS A 79 11.66 10.38 -13.33
N THR A 80 11.56 9.27 -14.06
CA THR A 80 11.31 9.30 -15.50
C THR A 80 9.83 9.11 -15.85
N GLY A 81 9.00 8.67 -14.90
CA GLY A 81 7.57 8.41 -15.13
C GLY A 81 7.29 7.12 -15.90
N ILE A 82 8.26 6.18 -15.87
CA ILE A 82 8.19 4.91 -16.61
C ILE A 82 7.76 3.77 -15.68
N ILE A 83 6.74 3.04 -16.08
CA ILE A 83 6.40 1.75 -15.47
C ILE A 83 7.28 0.68 -16.11
N ILE A 84 8.14 0.03 -15.31
CA ILE A 84 9.07 -0.98 -15.80
C ILE A 84 8.32 -2.27 -16.15
N THR A 85 7.49 -2.73 -15.21
CA THR A 85 6.56 -3.85 -15.42
C THR A 85 5.53 -3.88 -14.29
N THR A 86 4.40 -4.53 -14.53
CA THR A 86 3.36 -4.68 -13.50
C THR A 86 2.75 -6.07 -13.60
N PRO A 87 2.36 -6.69 -12.47
CA PRO A 87 1.75 -8.02 -12.50
C PRO A 87 0.32 -8.05 -13.08
N ASN A 88 -0.44 -6.94 -12.93
CA ASN A 88 -1.87 -6.90 -13.21
C ASN A 88 -2.28 -5.78 -14.18
N LEU A 89 -1.32 -5.12 -14.82
CA LEU A 89 -1.53 -4.08 -15.83
C LEU A 89 -0.72 -4.44 -17.08
N PRO A 90 -1.09 -3.95 -18.27
CA PRO A 90 -0.44 -4.34 -19.52
C PRO A 90 0.92 -3.64 -19.75
N PHE A 91 1.39 -2.84 -18.80
CA PHE A 91 2.55 -1.97 -18.97
C PHE A 91 3.89 -2.69 -18.86
N LYS A 92 4.77 -2.44 -19.85
CA LYS A 92 6.15 -2.90 -19.85
C LYS A 92 7.06 -1.85 -20.48
N ASN A 93 7.98 -1.28 -19.69
CA ASN A 93 8.82 -0.14 -20.07
C ASN A 93 8.00 0.99 -20.69
N PHE A 94 6.84 1.28 -20.08
CA PHE A 94 5.84 2.19 -20.63
C PHE A 94 5.96 3.57 -19.99
N ASP A 95 6.13 4.60 -20.82
CA ASP A 95 6.08 5.99 -20.38
C ASP A 95 4.63 6.39 -20.14
N LEU A 96 4.21 6.41 -18.89
CA LEU A 96 2.86 6.79 -18.49
C LEU A 96 2.71 8.31 -18.36
N VAL A 97 3.76 9.00 -17.95
CA VAL A 97 3.71 10.40 -17.55
C VAL A 97 3.64 11.34 -18.77
N SER A 98 4.51 11.15 -19.76
CA SER A 98 4.64 12.09 -20.88
C SER A 98 3.35 12.28 -21.67
N PRO A 99 2.59 11.25 -22.07
CA PRO A 99 1.35 11.43 -22.84
C PRO A 99 0.28 12.21 -22.06
N ILE A 100 0.18 12.00 -20.74
CA ILE A 100 -0.78 12.69 -19.88
C ILE A 100 -0.37 14.17 -19.72
N LYS A 101 0.93 14.42 -19.46
CA LYS A 101 1.50 15.76 -19.37
C LYS A 101 1.33 16.55 -20.67
N GLU A 102 1.57 15.93 -21.82
CA GLU A 102 1.38 16.56 -23.13
C GLU A 102 -0.08 16.89 -23.42
N LYS A 103 -1.01 15.99 -23.08
CA LYS A 103 -2.44 16.20 -23.28
C LYS A 103 -2.99 17.36 -22.46
N PHE A 104 -2.65 17.43 -21.17
CA PHE A 104 -3.26 18.40 -20.25
C PHE A 104 -2.42 19.66 -20.02
N GLN A 105 -1.13 19.67 -20.39
CA GLN A 105 -0.17 20.73 -20.12
C GLN A 105 -0.04 21.03 -18.61
N ILE A 106 -0.19 19.99 -17.78
CA ILE A 106 -0.13 20.01 -16.30
C ILE A 106 1.04 19.11 -15.87
N PRO A 107 1.84 19.47 -14.84
CA PRO A 107 2.84 18.60 -14.24
C PRO A 107 2.21 17.28 -13.77
N VAL A 108 2.84 16.15 -14.11
CA VAL A 108 2.38 14.80 -13.74
C VAL A 108 3.48 14.09 -12.99
N TYR A 109 3.12 13.47 -11.87
CA TYR A 109 4.02 12.73 -10.99
C TYR A 109 3.52 11.30 -10.80
N LEU A 110 4.42 10.33 -10.92
CA LEU A 110 4.15 8.90 -10.74
C LEU A 110 4.90 8.38 -9.53
N ASP A 111 4.24 7.57 -8.70
CA ASP A 111 4.91 6.83 -7.63
C ASP A 111 4.27 5.46 -7.41
N ASN A 112 4.98 4.59 -6.65
CA ASN A 112 4.46 3.31 -6.26
C ASN A 112 3.25 3.46 -5.32
N ASP A 113 2.28 2.55 -5.43
CA ASP A 113 1.03 2.56 -4.67
C ASP A 113 1.23 2.58 -3.14
N ALA A 114 2.25 1.86 -2.62
CA ALA A 114 2.56 1.89 -1.19
C ALA A 114 3.20 3.23 -0.75
N ASN A 115 4.04 3.85 -1.59
CA ASN A 115 4.56 5.19 -1.36
C ASN A 115 3.43 6.22 -1.36
N VAL A 116 2.53 6.13 -2.33
CA VAL A 116 1.37 7.01 -2.45
C VAL A 116 0.48 6.88 -1.21
N ALA A 117 0.19 5.67 -0.74
CA ALA A 117 -0.55 5.46 0.49
C ALA A 117 0.18 6.03 1.72
N ALA A 118 1.51 5.90 1.80
CA ALA A 118 2.32 6.49 2.86
C ALA A 118 2.24 8.02 2.87
N ILE A 119 2.32 8.67 1.70
CA ILE A 119 2.16 10.13 1.57
C ILE A 119 0.75 10.56 2.00
N GLY A 120 -0.28 9.80 1.64
CA GLY A 120 -1.66 10.05 2.05
C GLY A 120 -1.83 10.02 3.56
N GLU A 121 -1.34 8.97 4.21
CA GLU A 121 -1.38 8.82 5.67
C GLU A 121 -0.57 9.92 6.38
N PHE A 122 0.55 10.35 5.80
CA PHE A 122 1.37 11.45 6.31
C PHE A 122 0.66 12.79 6.24
N MET A 123 0.00 13.10 5.13
CA MET A 123 -0.62 14.42 4.94
C MET A 123 -2.02 14.53 5.52
N PHE A 124 -2.83 13.48 5.40
CA PHE A 124 -4.27 13.52 5.68
C PHE A 124 -4.74 12.41 6.63
N GLY A 125 -3.92 11.40 6.90
CA GLY A 125 -4.27 10.24 7.69
C GLY A 125 -3.69 10.22 9.09
N ALA A 126 -3.34 9.03 9.55
CA ALA A 126 -2.93 8.76 10.93
C ALA A 126 -1.59 9.40 11.32
N ALA A 127 -0.69 9.69 10.36
CA ALA A 127 0.61 10.31 10.63
C ALA A 127 0.62 11.83 10.49
N LYS A 128 -0.53 12.47 10.36
CA LYS A 128 -0.58 13.93 10.25
C LYS A 128 0.10 14.62 11.45
N GLY A 129 1.10 15.46 11.15
CA GLY A 129 1.87 16.21 12.13
C GLY A 129 3.14 15.51 12.63
N THR A 130 3.50 14.36 12.07
CA THR A 130 4.82 13.72 12.27
C THR A 130 5.82 14.20 11.22
N GLU A 131 7.11 13.95 11.42
CA GLU A 131 8.16 14.17 10.42
C GLU A 131 8.70 12.86 9.85
N ASN A 132 8.69 11.80 10.68
CA ASN A 132 9.24 10.50 10.34
C ASN A 132 8.23 9.38 10.58
N MET A 133 7.80 8.70 9.52
CA MET A 133 6.87 7.58 9.63
C MET A 133 7.19 6.48 8.62
N VAL A 134 6.84 5.24 8.95
CA VAL A 134 6.90 4.12 8.02
C VAL A 134 5.51 3.49 7.90
N TYR A 135 5.09 3.28 6.67
CA TYR A 135 3.82 2.65 6.32
C TYR A 135 4.06 1.20 5.88
N PHE A 136 3.24 0.30 6.39
CA PHE A 136 3.13 -1.08 5.94
C PHE A 136 1.73 -1.31 5.38
N THR A 137 1.62 -1.82 4.18
CA THR A 137 0.38 -2.42 3.70
C THR A 137 0.49 -3.94 3.77
N VAL A 138 -0.39 -4.58 4.55
CA VAL A 138 -0.44 -6.04 4.71
C VAL A 138 -1.78 -6.54 4.19
N SER A 139 -1.78 -7.05 2.96
CA SER A 139 -2.97 -7.50 2.24
C SER A 139 -2.69 -8.82 1.52
N THR A 140 -2.95 -8.95 0.24
CA THR A 140 -2.53 -10.10 -0.59
C THR A 140 -1.01 -10.30 -0.51
N GLY A 141 -0.26 -9.20 -0.58
CA GLY A 141 1.18 -9.12 -0.33
C GLY A 141 1.51 -8.24 0.86
N VAL A 142 2.79 -7.86 0.97
CA VAL A 142 3.30 -6.86 1.92
C VAL A 142 4.11 -5.82 1.16
N GLY A 143 3.68 -4.56 1.24
CA GLY A 143 4.41 -3.42 0.72
C GLY A 143 4.73 -2.39 1.81
N GLY A 144 5.51 -1.37 1.47
CA GLY A 144 5.83 -0.31 2.40
C GLY A 144 6.22 1.00 1.74
N GLY A 145 6.18 2.07 2.52
CA GLY A 145 6.66 3.39 2.16
C GLY A 145 7.13 4.14 3.42
N ALA A 146 8.04 5.08 3.29
CA ALA A 146 8.49 5.89 4.41
C ALA A 146 8.54 7.37 4.05
N VAL A 147 8.08 8.20 4.98
CA VAL A 147 8.34 9.64 4.96
C VAL A 147 9.39 9.91 6.03
N LEU A 148 10.52 10.49 5.63
CA LEU A 148 11.65 10.81 6.50
C LEU A 148 11.98 12.30 6.37
N ASN A 149 12.04 13.00 7.50
CA ASN A 149 12.21 14.46 7.53
C ASN A 149 11.18 15.20 6.64
N GLY A 150 9.92 14.74 6.69
CA GLY A 150 8.81 15.32 5.92
C GLY A 150 8.84 15.03 4.41
N LYS A 151 9.72 14.14 3.92
CA LYS A 151 9.88 13.80 2.51
C LYS A 151 9.73 12.30 2.27
N ILE A 152 9.05 11.93 1.20
CA ILE A 152 8.97 10.52 0.79
C ILE A 152 10.35 9.97 0.43
N TYR A 153 10.70 8.81 0.98
CA TYR A 153 11.98 8.16 0.75
C TYR A 153 11.87 7.14 -0.37
N ARG A 154 12.30 7.48 -1.56
CA ARG A 154 12.23 6.61 -2.76
C ARG A 154 13.49 5.77 -2.97
N GLY A 155 14.60 6.11 -2.28
CA GLY A 155 15.90 5.48 -2.52
C GLY A 155 16.53 5.88 -3.87
N ASN A 156 17.54 5.13 -4.28
CA ASN A 156 18.29 5.43 -5.50
C ASN A 156 17.52 5.10 -6.79
N THR A 157 16.78 3.98 -6.77
CA THR A 157 16.11 3.41 -7.95
C THR A 157 14.58 3.53 -7.90
N SER A 158 14.03 4.38 -7.03
CA SER A 158 12.59 4.52 -6.74
C SER A 158 11.94 3.26 -6.15
N ASN A 159 12.72 2.27 -5.69
CA ASN A 159 12.23 1.00 -5.14
C ASN A 159 12.63 0.82 -3.66
N ALA A 160 12.85 1.90 -2.92
CA ALA A 160 13.06 1.77 -1.47
C ALA A 160 11.77 1.24 -0.79
N LEU A 161 11.95 0.67 0.41
CA LEU A 161 10.84 0.12 1.19
C LEU A 161 10.11 -1.08 0.56
N GLU A 162 10.77 -1.84 -0.33
CA GLU A 162 10.34 -3.21 -0.68
C GLU A 162 10.46 -4.14 0.55
N ILE A 163 9.87 -3.67 1.66
CA ILE A 163 10.02 -4.26 3.00
C ILE A 163 9.38 -5.65 3.09
N GLY A 164 8.39 -5.92 2.24
CA GLY A 164 7.79 -7.25 2.10
C GLY A 164 8.79 -8.31 1.65
N HIS A 165 9.87 -7.91 0.98
CA HIS A 165 10.92 -8.81 0.51
C HIS A 165 12.16 -8.86 1.41
N ALA A 166 12.15 -8.12 2.52
CA ALA A 166 13.16 -8.27 3.57
C ALA A 166 13.04 -9.66 4.23
N THR A 167 14.18 -10.34 4.41
CA THR A 167 14.23 -11.66 5.04
C THR A 167 14.04 -11.54 6.55
N VAL A 168 12.94 -12.11 7.07
CA VAL A 168 12.63 -12.20 8.50
C VAL A 168 12.71 -13.63 9.04
N ALA A 169 12.77 -14.62 8.16
CA ALA A 169 12.85 -16.05 8.47
C ALA A 169 13.87 -16.74 7.52
N PRO A 170 15.16 -16.79 7.85
CA PRO A 170 16.20 -17.31 6.94
C PRO A 170 15.94 -18.75 6.43
N ASN A 171 15.28 -19.57 7.23
CA ASN A 171 14.86 -20.95 6.90
C ASN A 171 13.34 -21.03 6.64
N GLY A 172 12.72 -19.94 6.29
CA GLY A 172 11.27 -19.82 6.08
C GLY A 172 10.79 -20.26 4.69
N PRO A 173 9.54 -19.94 4.35
CA PRO A 173 8.96 -20.31 3.08
C PRO A 173 9.60 -19.55 1.91
N ARG A 174 9.55 -20.18 0.72
CA ARG A 174 9.97 -19.55 -0.53
C ARG A 174 8.99 -18.45 -0.92
N CYS A 175 9.50 -17.28 -1.25
CA CYS A 175 8.75 -16.14 -1.75
C CYS A 175 8.63 -16.18 -3.29
N ASN A 176 7.57 -15.58 -3.83
CA ASN A 176 7.39 -15.46 -5.28
C ASN A 176 8.48 -14.60 -5.95
N CYS A 177 9.16 -13.72 -5.20
CA CYS A 177 10.33 -12.97 -5.70
C CYS A 177 11.58 -13.84 -5.91
N GLY A 178 11.54 -15.13 -5.54
CA GLY A 178 12.65 -16.08 -5.65
C GLY A 178 13.47 -16.23 -4.36
N ASN A 179 13.37 -15.32 -3.40
CA ASN A 179 14.08 -15.36 -2.12
C ASN A 179 13.39 -16.31 -1.11
N ILE A 180 14.03 -16.57 0.02
CA ILE A 180 13.54 -17.41 1.12
C ILE A 180 13.30 -16.54 2.35
N GLY A 181 12.15 -16.74 3.03
CA GLY A 181 11.85 -16.14 4.31
C GLY A 181 11.54 -14.65 4.29
N CYS A 182 11.07 -14.14 3.16
CA CYS A 182 10.56 -12.78 3.04
C CYS A 182 9.39 -12.52 4.01
N LEU A 183 9.26 -11.30 4.49
CA LEU A 183 8.13 -10.88 5.31
C LEU A 183 6.78 -11.16 4.63
N GLU A 184 6.67 -10.92 3.33
CA GLU A 184 5.47 -11.24 2.56
C GLU A 184 5.12 -12.72 2.58
N ALA A 185 6.10 -13.59 2.37
CA ALA A 185 5.90 -15.04 2.36
C ALA A 185 5.57 -15.62 3.74
N THR A 186 5.78 -14.85 4.82
CA THR A 186 5.47 -15.26 6.19
C THR A 186 4.19 -14.64 6.73
N SER A 187 3.84 -13.40 6.35
CA SER A 187 2.87 -12.57 7.07
C SER A 187 1.74 -12.00 6.22
N SER A 188 1.81 -12.12 4.89
CA SER A 188 0.71 -11.64 4.02
C SER A 188 -0.55 -12.48 4.16
N GLY A 189 -1.68 -11.92 3.73
CA GLY A 189 -2.95 -12.65 3.68
C GLY A 189 -2.86 -13.92 2.82
N THR A 190 -2.10 -13.86 1.71
CA THR A 190 -1.81 -15.04 0.87
C THR A 190 -0.99 -16.08 1.62
N ALA A 191 0.02 -15.66 2.40
CA ALA A 191 0.85 -16.57 3.19
C ALA A 191 0.03 -17.26 4.29
N ILE A 192 -0.85 -16.52 4.98
CA ILE A 192 -1.78 -17.07 5.98
C ILE A 192 -2.71 -18.10 5.34
N GLY A 193 -3.36 -17.76 4.21
CA GLY A 193 -4.25 -18.67 3.49
C GLY A 193 -3.54 -19.92 2.96
N LYS A 194 -2.27 -19.80 2.52
CA LYS A 194 -1.44 -20.92 2.09
C LYS A 194 -1.17 -21.90 3.23
N ARG A 195 -0.80 -21.40 4.41
CA ARG A 195 -0.56 -22.25 5.60
C ARG A 195 -1.83 -22.96 6.07
N ALA A 196 -2.99 -22.30 5.97
CA ALA A 196 -4.26 -22.93 6.25
C ALA A 196 -4.57 -24.10 5.29
N LYS A 197 -4.26 -23.95 4.00
CA LYS A 197 -4.39 -25.03 3.02
C LYS A 197 -3.45 -26.19 3.32
N GLU A 198 -2.20 -25.92 3.66
CA GLU A 198 -1.21 -26.94 4.07
C GLU A 198 -1.69 -27.71 5.31
N ALA A 199 -2.29 -27.01 6.29
CA ALA A 199 -2.90 -27.66 7.47
C ALA A 199 -4.10 -28.56 7.08
N LEU A 200 -4.95 -28.12 6.17
CA LEU A 200 -6.07 -28.93 5.66
C LEU A 200 -5.59 -30.20 4.94
N GLU A 201 -4.51 -30.13 4.17
CA GLU A 201 -3.89 -31.27 3.48
C GLU A 201 -3.26 -32.27 4.45
N SER A 202 -2.68 -31.79 5.55
CA SER A 202 -2.07 -32.63 6.59
C SER A 202 -3.08 -33.38 7.48
N LYS A 203 -4.39 -33.20 7.24
CA LYS A 203 -5.50 -33.86 7.94
C LYS A 203 -5.56 -33.60 9.45
N VAL A 204 -4.96 -32.50 9.93
CA VAL A 204 -5.12 -32.07 11.34
C VAL A 204 -6.58 -31.71 11.63
N ASP A 205 -6.97 -31.83 12.89
CA ASP A 205 -8.30 -31.42 13.33
C ASP A 205 -8.37 -29.90 13.42
N THR A 206 -9.25 -29.29 12.59
CA THR A 206 -9.44 -27.84 12.51
C THR A 206 -10.83 -27.52 11.96
N SER A 207 -11.44 -26.49 12.52
CA SER A 207 -12.75 -25.98 12.07
C SER A 207 -12.71 -25.34 10.67
N LEU A 208 -11.51 -25.06 10.13
CA LEU A 208 -11.33 -24.58 8.77
C LEU A 208 -11.90 -25.54 7.70
N ARG A 209 -12.09 -26.84 8.04
CA ARG A 209 -12.66 -27.85 7.11
C ARG A 209 -14.09 -27.58 6.67
N LYS A 210 -14.82 -26.71 7.38
CA LYS A 210 -16.21 -26.34 7.01
C LYS A 210 -16.28 -25.41 5.81
N TYR A 211 -15.16 -24.76 5.44
CA TYR A 211 -15.11 -23.81 4.31
C TYR A 211 -14.74 -24.50 3.00
N LYS A 212 -15.40 -24.10 1.91
CA LYS A 212 -15.05 -24.56 0.55
C LYS A 212 -13.74 -23.95 0.05
N SER A 213 -13.43 -22.73 0.50
CA SER A 213 -12.20 -22.00 0.20
C SER A 213 -11.79 -21.26 1.46
N VAL A 214 -10.49 -21.32 1.79
CA VAL A 214 -9.94 -20.69 2.97
C VAL A 214 -8.97 -19.59 2.55
N THR A 215 -9.23 -18.38 3.05
CA THR A 215 -8.37 -17.20 2.96
C THR A 215 -7.93 -16.78 4.36
N SER A 216 -7.14 -15.73 4.48
CA SER A 216 -6.79 -15.18 5.79
C SER A 216 -8.01 -14.78 6.63
N ALA A 217 -9.12 -14.35 6.01
CA ALA A 217 -10.32 -13.93 6.74
C ALA A 217 -10.94 -15.09 7.54
N GLU A 218 -11.07 -16.26 6.92
CA GLU A 218 -11.60 -17.46 7.60
C GLU A 218 -10.64 -17.90 8.71
N VAL A 219 -9.32 -17.81 8.50
CA VAL A 219 -8.33 -18.16 9.52
C VAL A 219 -8.45 -17.25 10.74
N PHE A 220 -8.57 -15.92 10.55
CA PHE A 220 -8.82 -15.00 11.67
C PHE A 220 -10.15 -15.28 12.38
N THR A 221 -11.20 -15.61 11.63
CA THR A 221 -12.51 -15.93 12.20
C THR A 221 -12.42 -17.18 13.10
N GLU A 222 -11.79 -18.26 12.61
CA GLU A 222 -11.68 -19.50 13.36
C GLU A 222 -10.68 -19.38 14.54
N ALA A 223 -9.60 -18.62 14.38
CA ALA A 223 -8.71 -18.33 15.50
C ALA A 223 -9.44 -17.61 16.65
N ALA A 224 -10.30 -16.65 16.32
CA ALA A 224 -11.14 -15.96 17.31
C ALA A 224 -12.18 -16.90 17.97
N ALA A 225 -12.64 -17.90 17.23
CA ALA A 225 -13.55 -18.94 17.74
C ALA A 225 -12.85 -20.04 18.57
N GLY A 226 -11.52 -20.01 18.68
CA GLY A 226 -10.74 -20.94 19.52
C GLY A 226 -10.13 -22.11 18.77
N ASP A 227 -10.14 -22.15 17.44
CA ASP A 227 -9.45 -23.17 16.64
C ASP A 227 -7.93 -23.05 16.81
N VAL A 228 -7.31 -24.05 17.43
CA VAL A 228 -5.89 -24.03 17.80
C VAL A 228 -4.98 -23.90 16.58
N ILE A 229 -5.31 -24.58 15.48
CA ILE A 229 -4.51 -24.51 14.24
C ILE A 229 -4.56 -23.12 13.65
N SER A 230 -5.74 -22.50 13.62
CA SER A 230 -5.90 -21.12 13.16
C SER A 230 -5.15 -20.12 14.04
N GLN A 231 -5.20 -20.33 15.36
CA GLN A 231 -4.44 -19.51 16.32
C GLN A 231 -2.93 -19.61 16.08
N ASP A 232 -2.39 -20.82 15.88
CA ASP A 232 -0.97 -21.03 15.60
C ASP A 232 -0.54 -20.37 14.28
N ILE A 233 -1.37 -20.47 13.25
CA ILE A 233 -1.11 -19.83 11.95
C ILE A 233 -1.05 -18.30 12.11
N ILE A 234 -2.03 -17.70 12.80
CA ILE A 234 -2.09 -16.25 13.01
C ILE A 234 -0.96 -15.79 13.92
N ASP A 235 -0.70 -16.45 15.04
CA ASP A 235 0.37 -16.08 15.96
C ASP A 235 1.74 -16.06 15.26
N ASN A 236 2.00 -17.09 14.45
CA ASN A 236 3.24 -17.19 13.68
C ASN A 236 3.35 -16.07 12.62
N ALA A 237 2.29 -15.80 11.87
CA ALA A 237 2.29 -14.74 10.86
C ALA A 237 2.48 -13.36 11.49
N LEU A 238 1.77 -13.05 12.57
CA LEU A 238 1.88 -11.78 13.27
C LEU A 238 3.20 -11.61 14.02
N ASN A 239 3.80 -12.71 14.50
CA ASN A 239 5.17 -12.67 15.05
C ASN A 239 6.18 -12.22 13.99
N TYR A 240 6.12 -12.74 12.77
CA TYR A 240 7.00 -12.29 11.69
C TYR A 240 6.70 -10.85 11.26
N LEU A 241 5.42 -10.44 11.24
CA LEU A 241 5.07 -9.04 10.99
C LEU A 241 5.70 -8.14 12.05
N GLY A 242 5.61 -8.52 13.32
CA GLY A 242 6.26 -7.80 14.42
C GLY A 242 7.79 -7.72 14.27
N ILE A 243 8.45 -8.78 13.76
CA ILE A 243 9.89 -8.74 13.43
C ILE A 243 10.16 -7.71 12.32
N GLY A 244 9.37 -7.70 11.27
CA GLY A 244 9.51 -6.72 10.19
C GLY A 244 9.34 -5.27 10.67
N VAL A 245 8.35 -5.05 11.55
CA VAL A 245 8.11 -3.73 12.18
C VAL A 245 9.27 -3.35 13.10
N ALA A 246 9.75 -4.28 13.95
CA ALA A 246 10.89 -4.03 14.83
C ALA A 246 12.17 -3.68 14.05
N ASN A 247 12.40 -4.35 12.90
CA ASN A 247 13.51 -4.02 12.02
C ASN A 247 13.36 -2.60 11.45
N ALA A 248 12.16 -2.21 11.01
CA ALA A 248 11.91 -0.86 10.51
C ALA A 248 12.14 0.20 11.60
N ILE A 249 11.68 -0.03 12.82
CA ILE A 249 11.93 0.85 13.97
C ILE A 249 13.44 0.98 14.21
N SER A 250 14.18 -0.14 14.22
CA SER A 250 15.62 -0.14 14.49
C SER A 250 16.45 0.52 13.38
N ILE A 251 15.96 0.57 12.13
CA ILE A 251 16.67 1.14 10.98
C ILE A 251 16.35 2.63 10.79
N PHE A 252 15.06 3.01 10.93
CA PHE A 252 14.59 4.35 10.58
C PHE A 252 14.30 5.23 11.78
N ASP A 253 14.19 4.65 12.99
CA ASP A 253 13.82 5.37 14.24
C ASP A 253 12.62 6.33 14.04
N PRO A 254 11.48 5.83 13.53
CA PRO A 254 10.36 6.69 13.18
C PRO A 254 9.52 7.03 14.41
N GLU A 255 8.82 8.16 14.36
CA GLU A 255 7.80 8.53 15.36
C GLU A 255 6.58 7.61 15.29
N MET A 256 6.31 7.05 14.11
CA MET A 256 5.10 6.25 13.87
C MET A 256 5.30 5.14 12.84
N ILE A 257 4.76 3.97 13.15
CA ILE A 257 4.49 2.89 12.20
C ILE A 257 2.99 2.84 11.95
N ILE A 258 2.61 2.87 10.67
CA ILE A 258 1.21 2.72 10.25
C ILE A 258 1.05 1.36 9.58
N ILE A 259 0.05 0.58 9.99
CA ILE A 259 -0.25 -0.71 9.37
C ILE A 259 -1.64 -0.63 8.73
N GLY A 260 -1.65 -0.71 7.40
CA GLY A 260 -2.85 -0.79 6.57
C GLY A 260 -3.03 -2.15 5.89
N GLY A 261 -3.98 -2.21 4.97
CA GLY A 261 -4.29 -3.42 4.20
C GLY A 261 -5.32 -4.34 4.88
N GLY A 262 -5.62 -5.45 4.22
CA GLY A 262 -6.70 -6.36 4.63
C GLY A 262 -6.45 -7.04 5.98
N VAL A 263 -5.20 -7.40 6.27
CA VAL A 263 -4.83 -8.09 7.53
C VAL A 263 -5.00 -7.16 8.73
N SER A 264 -4.72 -5.86 8.60
CA SER A 264 -4.89 -4.91 9.71
C SER A 264 -6.35 -4.78 10.19
N LYS A 265 -7.33 -5.13 9.32
CA LYS A 265 -8.76 -5.12 9.65
C LYS A 265 -9.17 -6.16 10.70
N ALA A 266 -8.32 -7.15 10.98
CA ALA A 266 -8.53 -8.06 12.12
C ALA A 266 -8.42 -7.34 13.48
N GLY A 267 -7.98 -6.07 13.50
CA GLY A 267 -8.06 -5.19 14.64
C GLY A 267 -7.04 -5.50 15.73
N LYS A 268 -7.47 -5.41 16.98
CA LYS A 268 -6.61 -5.43 18.17
C LYS A 268 -5.60 -6.57 18.20
N ILE A 269 -5.95 -7.76 17.74
CA ILE A 269 -5.06 -8.93 17.74
C ILE A 269 -3.77 -8.67 16.94
N VAL A 270 -3.85 -7.92 15.83
CA VAL A 270 -2.69 -7.58 15.01
C VAL A 270 -1.77 -6.62 15.75
N PHE A 271 -2.33 -5.53 16.27
CA PHE A 271 -1.56 -4.46 16.91
C PHE A 271 -0.95 -4.90 18.24
N ASP A 272 -1.70 -5.66 19.06
CA ASP A 272 -1.20 -6.20 20.34
C ASP A 272 -0.01 -7.15 20.10
N LYS A 273 -0.11 -8.07 19.12
CA LYS A 273 0.98 -9.01 18.84
C LYS A 273 2.20 -8.29 18.24
N VAL A 274 2.00 -7.36 17.32
CA VAL A 274 3.12 -6.58 16.77
C VAL A 274 3.80 -5.77 17.87
N GLN A 275 3.05 -5.11 18.76
CA GLN A 275 3.61 -4.35 19.88
C GLN A 275 4.37 -5.27 20.86
N GLU A 276 3.84 -6.46 21.16
CA GLU A 276 4.53 -7.47 22.00
C GLU A 276 5.91 -7.82 21.43
N VAL A 277 5.98 -8.07 20.10
CA VAL A 277 7.22 -8.45 19.42
C VAL A 277 8.20 -7.27 19.39
N VAL A 278 7.72 -6.05 19.11
CA VAL A 278 8.52 -4.82 19.11
C VAL A 278 9.13 -4.58 20.49
N ASN A 279 8.35 -4.71 21.56
CA ASN A 279 8.82 -4.54 22.95
C ASN A 279 9.92 -5.56 23.33
N LYS A 280 9.92 -6.74 22.71
CA LYS A 280 10.95 -7.77 22.94
C LYS A 280 12.22 -7.59 22.11
N ARG A 281 12.15 -6.87 20.99
CA ARG A 281 13.22 -6.85 19.98
C ARG A 281 13.89 -5.50 19.77
N CYS A 282 13.21 -4.40 20.04
CA CYS A 282 13.77 -3.06 19.95
C CYS A 282 14.41 -2.62 21.29
N PHE A 283 15.31 -1.66 21.22
CA PHE A 283 15.69 -0.94 22.41
C PHE A 283 14.45 -0.29 23.05
N LYS A 284 14.41 -0.32 24.39
CA LYS A 284 13.22 0.12 25.14
C LYS A 284 12.80 1.54 24.80
N ASN A 285 13.76 2.47 24.69
CA ASN A 285 13.51 3.87 24.35
C ASN A 285 12.90 4.03 22.94
N MET A 286 13.33 3.23 21.96
CA MET A 286 12.77 3.27 20.60
C MET A 286 11.36 2.66 20.56
N ALA A 287 11.14 1.52 21.25
CA ALA A 287 9.82 0.87 21.32
C ALA A 287 8.77 1.76 22.02
N GLU A 288 9.20 2.54 23.05
CA GLU A 288 8.30 3.45 23.78
C GLU A 288 8.05 4.77 23.01
N ALA A 289 8.98 5.22 22.19
CA ALA A 289 8.86 6.46 21.41
C ALA A 289 8.01 6.27 20.14
N CYS A 290 8.04 5.10 19.51
CA CYS A 290 7.36 4.84 18.27
C CYS A 290 5.92 4.35 18.50
N LYS A 291 4.94 5.04 17.91
CA LYS A 291 3.54 4.62 17.94
C LYS A 291 3.23 3.66 16.80
N ILE A 292 2.54 2.56 17.08
CA ILE A 292 2.08 1.60 16.07
C ILE A 292 0.56 1.71 15.97
N VAL A 293 0.06 2.18 14.83
CA VAL A 293 -1.37 2.53 14.66
C VAL A 293 -1.94 1.99 13.35
N PRO A 294 -3.27 1.77 13.28
CA PRO A 294 -3.93 1.44 12.03
C PRO A 294 -3.93 2.63 11.05
N ALA A 295 -3.96 2.32 9.75
CA ALA A 295 -4.15 3.29 8.69
C ALA A 295 -5.48 4.04 8.87
N GLY A 296 -5.45 5.37 8.70
CA GLY A 296 -6.60 6.26 8.91
C GLY A 296 -7.46 6.45 7.66
N LEU A 297 -6.90 6.33 6.45
CA LEU A 297 -7.60 6.62 5.19
C LEU A 297 -8.43 5.44 4.65
N GLY A 298 -8.27 4.25 5.20
CA GLY A 298 -9.06 3.08 4.84
C GLY A 298 -8.97 2.72 3.37
N THR A 299 -10.14 2.60 2.68
CA THR A 299 -10.23 2.23 1.25
C THR A 299 -9.84 3.34 0.29
N ASP A 300 -9.77 4.58 0.76
CA ASP A 300 -9.49 5.76 -0.06
C ASP A 300 -8.00 6.13 -0.06
N ALA A 301 -7.18 5.35 0.64
CA ALA A 301 -5.74 5.58 0.78
C ALA A 301 -5.02 5.74 -0.57
N GLY A 302 -5.42 4.97 -1.61
CA GLY A 302 -4.83 5.07 -2.95
C GLY A 302 -5.11 6.42 -3.60
N VAL A 303 -6.36 6.78 -3.75
CA VAL A 303 -6.74 8.02 -4.47
C VAL A 303 -6.40 9.28 -3.66
N ILE A 304 -6.61 9.28 -2.34
CA ILE A 304 -6.21 10.40 -1.47
C ILE A 304 -4.70 10.53 -1.38
N GLY A 305 -3.99 9.39 -1.38
CA GLY A 305 -2.53 9.37 -1.46
C GLY A 305 -2.01 9.96 -2.79
N ALA A 306 -2.66 9.66 -3.91
CA ALA A 306 -2.31 10.25 -5.19
C ALA A 306 -2.57 11.78 -5.23
N VAL A 307 -3.64 12.24 -4.60
CA VAL A 307 -3.89 13.68 -4.34
C VAL A 307 -2.75 14.27 -3.50
N ALA A 308 -2.37 13.59 -2.43
CA ALA A 308 -1.28 14.00 -1.54
C ALA A 308 0.07 14.07 -2.28
N LEU A 309 0.37 13.10 -3.17
CA LEU A 309 1.54 13.12 -4.05
C LEU A 309 1.54 14.38 -4.92
N ALA A 310 0.43 14.67 -5.61
CA ALA A 310 0.31 15.87 -6.44
C ALA A 310 0.56 17.15 -5.64
N ILE A 311 0.03 17.25 -4.41
CA ILE A 311 0.25 18.42 -3.53
C ILE A 311 1.71 18.50 -3.07
N MET A 312 2.32 17.39 -2.68
CA MET A 312 3.69 17.34 -2.18
C MET A 312 4.69 17.78 -3.25
N GLU A 313 4.52 17.33 -4.49
CA GLU A 313 5.42 17.61 -5.61
C GLU A 313 5.14 18.96 -6.30
N SER A 314 3.99 19.60 -6.04
CA SER A 314 3.65 20.92 -6.60
C SER A 314 4.16 22.10 -5.78
N LYS A 315 4.81 21.86 -4.64
CA LYS A 315 5.42 22.88 -3.76
C LYS A 315 6.84 23.17 -4.17
#